data_e0c1e883777d608250da2a19a71d6e91
#
_entry.id   e0c1e883777d608250da2a19a71d6e91
#
_cell.length_a   1.000
_cell.length_b   1.000
_cell.length_c   1.000
_cell.angle_alpha   90.00
_cell.angle_beta   90.00
_cell.angle_gamma   90.00
#
_symmetry.space_group_name_H-M   'P 1'
#
loop_
_entity.id
_entity.type
_entity.pdbx_description
1 polymer ?
#
loop_
_entity_poly.entity_id
_entity_poly.type
_entity_poly.pdbx_seq_one_letter_code
_entity_poly.pdbx_strand_id
1 'polypeptide(L)'
;RRVRSDKKDPLAVFMEDKGFPVEQDVMSPASAVFSFPVKAPEKSVTVAEVGAMQQLELWKTYQNHWCEHKPSITVYYTDNEFLQVAQWIWDNFEICSGISLLPVSDHVYQQAPYEDISIEKYNELLAAMPQGVSWEDLENFEQEDNTTGSQELACTGGACEIV
;
A
#
# COMPACT_ATOMS: atom_id res chain seq x y z
N ARG A 1 -5.72 -6.51 -0.90
CA ARG A 1 -4.49 -5.80 -0.54
C ARG A 1 -3.32 -6.77 -0.46
N ARG A 2 -2.18 -6.40 -1.03
CA ARG A 2 -0.92 -7.12 -0.87
C ARG A 2 0.01 -6.37 0.07
N VAL A 3 0.72 -7.11 0.90
CA VAL A 3 1.74 -6.60 1.81
C VAL A 3 3.03 -7.35 1.54
N ARG A 4 4.11 -6.61 1.36
CA ARG A 4 5.45 -7.18 1.22
C ARG A 4 6.15 -7.18 2.57
N SER A 5 6.88 -8.23 2.85
CA SER A 5 7.73 -8.33 4.02
C SER A 5 9.02 -9.08 3.66
N ASP A 6 10.09 -8.82 4.38
CA ASP A 6 11.29 -9.65 4.33
C ASP A 6 10.92 -11.08 4.76
N LYS A 7 11.44 -12.08 4.05
CA LYS A 7 11.17 -13.49 4.39
C LYS A 7 11.72 -13.91 5.76
N LYS A 8 12.67 -13.16 6.28
CA LYS A 8 13.26 -13.41 7.59
C LYS A 8 12.59 -12.60 8.71
N ASP A 9 11.65 -11.72 8.36
CA ASP A 9 10.84 -10.99 9.34
C ASP A 9 10.08 -11.99 10.21
N PRO A 10 10.19 -11.92 11.54
CA PRO A 10 9.51 -12.84 12.46
C PRO A 10 8.00 -12.98 12.18
N LEU A 11 7.34 -11.86 11.86
CA LEU A 11 5.92 -11.88 11.51
C LEU A 11 5.68 -12.63 10.20
N ALA A 12 6.54 -12.45 9.19
CA ALA A 12 6.40 -13.16 7.92
C ALA A 12 6.58 -14.67 8.11
N VAL A 13 7.60 -15.08 8.88
CA VAL A 13 7.85 -16.50 9.21
C VAL A 13 6.67 -17.10 9.98
N PHE A 14 6.16 -16.37 10.98
CA PHE A 14 4.98 -16.78 11.75
C PHE A 14 3.76 -16.97 10.86
N MET A 15 3.47 -16.01 9.99
CA MET A 15 2.31 -16.08 9.09
C MET A 15 2.40 -17.25 8.11
N GLU A 16 3.59 -17.51 7.56
CA GLU A 16 3.82 -18.65 6.69
C GLU A 16 3.63 -19.98 7.47
N ASP A 17 4.15 -20.08 8.68
CA ASP A 17 3.94 -21.24 9.58
C ASP A 17 2.46 -21.48 9.89
N LYS A 18 1.68 -20.42 10.09
CA LYS A 18 0.22 -20.50 10.32
C LYS A 18 -0.60 -20.72 9.07
N GLY A 19 0.03 -20.83 7.91
CA GLY A 19 -0.62 -21.18 6.64
C GLY A 19 -1.31 -20.01 5.92
N PHE A 20 -0.89 -18.78 6.15
CA PHE A 20 -1.35 -17.66 5.34
C PHE A 20 -0.89 -17.81 3.88
N PRO A 21 -1.73 -17.49 2.90
CA PRO A 21 -1.33 -17.50 1.49
C PRO A 21 -0.14 -16.54 1.26
N VAL A 22 0.96 -17.08 0.77
CA VAL A 22 2.20 -16.33 0.51
C VAL A 22 2.67 -16.59 -0.92
N GLU A 23 3.18 -15.56 -1.57
CA GLU A 23 3.76 -15.61 -2.90
C GLU A 23 5.19 -15.07 -2.85
N GLN A 24 6.02 -15.51 -3.80
CA GLN A 24 7.33 -14.91 -4.03
C GLN A 24 7.16 -13.50 -4.60
N ASP A 25 7.85 -12.52 -4.03
CA ASP A 25 7.92 -11.17 -4.61
C ASP A 25 8.64 -11.22 -5.96
N VAL A 26 8.01 -10.67 -7.00
CA VAL A 26 8.58 -10.63 -8.37
C VAL A 26 9.74 -9.65 -8.48
N MET A 27 9.87 -8.70 -7.57
CA MET A 27 10.91 -7.66 -7.58
C MET A 27 12.10 -8.01 -6.69
N SER A 28 11.91 -8.85 -5.67
CA SER A 28 12.95 -9.17 -4.69
C SER A 28 12.87 -10.63 -4.23
N PRO A 29 13.91 -11.43 -4.43
CA PRO A 29 13.96 -12.80 -3.94
C PRO A 29 13.97 -12.90 -2.40
N ALA A 30 14.37 -11.83 -1.71
CA ALA A 30 14.41 -11.77 -0.25
C ALA A 30 13.05 -11.48 0.37
N SER A 31 12.07 -11.03 -0.43
CA SER A 31 10.75 -10.64 0.05
C SER A 31 9.68 -11.67 -0.26
N ALA A 32 8.68 -11.73 0.60
CA ALA A 32 7.43 -12.46 0.44
C ALA A 32 6.26 -11.49 0.29
N VAL A 33 5.23 -11.90 -0.41
CA VAL A 33 4.01 -11.11 -0.63
C VAL A 33 2.83 -11.87 -0.03
N PHE A 34 2.15 -11.25 0.92
CA PHE A 34 0.94 -11.75 1.53
C PHE A 34 -0.29 -11.06 0.93
N SER A 35 -1.29 -11.82 0.53
CA SER A 35 -2.52 -11.31 -0.07
C SER A 35 -3.68 -11.42 0.90
N PHE A 36 -4.30 -10.27 1.22
CA PHE A 36 -5.44 -10.17 2.14
C PHE A 36 -6.69 -9.72 1.38
N PRO A 37 -7.78 -10.51 1.40
CA PRO A 37 -9.07 -10.04 0.90
C PRO A 37 -9.62 -8.95 1.83
N VAL A 38 -9.91 -7.78 1.28
CA VAL A 38 -10.46 -6.64 2.03
C VAL A 38 -11.76 -6.23 1.38
N LYS A 39 -12.82 -6.14 2.16
CA LYS A 39 -14.11 -5.62 1.72
C LYS A 39 -14.26 -4.19 2.23
N ALA A 40 -14.52 -3.27 1.30
CA ALA A 40 -14.88 -1.90 1.68
C ALA A 40 -16.20 -1.88 2.45
N PRO A 41 -16.38 -0.95 3.42
CA PRO A 41 -17.66 -0.75 4.07
C PRO A 41 -18.78 -0.49 3.06
N GLU A 42 -20.02 -0.81 3.45
CA GLU A 42 -21.18 -0.49 2.60
C GLU A 42 -21.23 1.02 2.33
N LYS A 43 -21.56 1.38 1.10
CA LYS A 43 -21.62 2.77 0.62
C LYS A 43 -20.26 3.50 0.56
N SER A 44 -19.15 2.78 0.65
CA SER A 44 -17.85 3.38 0.38
C SER A 44 -17.77 3.80 -1.08
N VAL A 45 -17.28 5.00 -1.30
CA VAL A 45 -16.98 5.51 -2.64
C VAL A 45 -15.68 4.88 -3.13
N THR A 46 -15.68 4.37 -4.35
CA THR A 46 -14.52 3.70 -4.96
C THR A 46 -13.78 4.62 -5.92
N VAL A 47 -12.55 4.26 -6.28
CA VAL A 47 -11.75 5.01 -7.27
C VAL A 47 -12.47 5.15 -8.61
N ALA A 48 -13.28 4.16 -8.99
CA ALA A 48 -14.06 4.21 -10.23
C ALA A 48 -15.20 5.26 -10.20
N GLU A 49 -15.61 5.69 -9.02
CA GLU A 49 -16.72 6.63 -8.81
C GLU A 49 -16.24 8.06 -8.53
N VAL A 50 -14.93 8.24 -8.28
CA VAL A 50 -14.35 9.54 -7.88
C VAL A 50 -13.41 10.03 -8.96
N GLY A 51 -13.77 11.14 -9.60
CA GLY A 51 -12.88 11.82 -10.55
C GLY A 51 -11.69 12.52 -9.87
N ALA A 52 -10.71 12.90 -10.67
CA ALA A 52 -9.47 13.52 -10.18
C ALA A 52 -9.73 14.79 -9.36
N MET A 53 -10.67 15.61 -9.77
CA MET A 53 -11.01 16.86 -9.07
C MET A 53 -11.56 16.60 -7.66
N GLN A 54 -12.39 15.58 -7.49
CA GLN A 54 -12.92 15.21 -6.18
C GLN A 54 -11.82 14.68 -5.26
N GLN A 55 -10.87 13.92 -5.80
CA GLN A 55 -9.70 13.45 -5.05
C GLN A 55 -8.84 14.64 -4.57
N LEU A 56 -8.61 15.63 -5.42
CA LEU A 56 -7.86 16.84 -5.08
C LEU A 56 -8.56 17.70 -4.01
N GLU A 57 -9.89 17.88 -4.12
CA GLU A 57 -10.66 18.63 -3.11
C GLU A 57 -10.70 17.90 -1.76
N LEU A 58 -10.77 16.57 -1.77
CA LEU A 58 -10.65 15.78 -0.56
C LEU A 58 -9.28 15.95 0.08
N TRP A 59 -8.20 15.85 -0.72
CA TRP A 59 -6.83 16.11 -0.27
C TRP A 59 -6.70 17.51 0.35
N LYS A 60 -7.23 18.54 -0.34
CA LYS A 60 -7.21 19.94 0.16
C LYS A 60 -7.90 20.09 1.49
N THR A 61 -8.99 19.35 1.71
CA THR A 61 -9.70 19.32 3.00
C THR A 61 -8.81 18.77 4.11
N TYR A 62 -8.11 17.65 3.87
CA TYR A 62 -7.15 17.10 4.83
C TYR A 62 -5.96 18.01 5.07
N GLN A 63 -5.41 18.61 4.01
CA GLN A 63 -4.28 19.57 4.11
C GLN A 63 -4.64 20.76 4.98
N ASN A 64 -5.83 21.32 4.82
CA ASN A 64 -6.21 22.57 5.50
C ASN A 64 -6.77 22.39 6.91
N HIS A 65 -7.34 21.21 7.22
CA HIS A 65 -8.14 21.04 8.43
C HIS A 65 -7.74 19.88 9.34
N TRP A 66 -6.89 18.97 8.87
CA TRP A 66 -6.56 17.77 9.63
C TRP A 66 -5.07 17.56 9.84
N CYS A 67 -4.25 17.77 8.82
CA CYS A 67 -2.84 17.42 8.86
C CYS A 67 -1.98 18.61 9.31
N GLU A 68 -1.19 18.43 10.34
CA GLU A 68 -0.12 19.40 10.72
C GLU A 68 1.02 19.37 9.72
N HIS A 69 1.28 18.21 9.15
CA HIS A 69 2.27 17.99 8.09
C HIS A 69 1.56 17.72 6.75
N LYS A 70 2.26 17.09 5.84
CA LYS A 70 1.79 16.90 4.46
C LYS A 70 0.99 15.61 4.31
N PRO A 71 -0.31 15.64 3.96
CA PRO A 71 -1.01 14.45 3.49
C PRO A 71 -0.46 14.03 2.13
N SER A 72 -0.19 12.74 1.94
CA SER A 72 0.25 12.18 0.67
C SER A 72 -0.92 11.53 -0.05
N ILE A 73 -1.04 11.77 -1.35
CA ILE A 73 -2.06 11.16 -2.21
C ILE A 73 -1.48 10.82 -3.58
N THR A 74 -1.98 9.75 -4.18
CA THR A 74 -1.89 9.50 -5.61
C THR A 74 -3.25 9.78 -6.23
N VAL A 75 -3.33 10.79 -7.07
CA VAL A 75 -4.54 11.19 -7.79
C VAL A 75 -4.58 10.47 -9.13
N TYR A 76 -5.61 9.68 -9.34
CA TYR A 76 -5.86 9.02 -10.62
C TYR A 76 -6.65 9.95 -11.51
N TYR A 77 -6.22 10.12 -12.76
CA TYR A 77 -6.86 11.00 -13.73
C TYR A 77 -6.96 10.35 -15.11
N THR A 78 -8.00 10.70 -15.84
CA THR A 78 -8.17 10.36 -17.24
C THR A 78 -7.60 11.46 -18.13
N ASP A 79 -7.32 11.16 -19.41
CA ASP A 79 -6.79 12.13 -20.37
C ASP A 79 -7.65 13.39 -20.47
N ASN A 80 -8.96 13.24 -20.32
CA ASN A 80 -9.91 14.37 -20.37
C ASN A 80 -9.82 15.28 -19.14
N GLU A 81 -9.30 14.80 -18.02
CA GLU A 81 -9.17 15.55 -16.76
C GLU A 81 -7.81 16.24 -16.64
N PHE A 82 -6.83 15.89 -17.49
CA PHE A 82 -5.45 16.35 -17.37
C PHE A 82 -5.31 17.87 -17.23
N LEU A 83 -5.97 18.62 -18.14
CA LEU A 83 -5.89 20.08 -18.11
C LEU A 83 -6.56 20.69 -16.88
N GLN A 84 -7.65 20.10 -16.40
CA GLN A 84 -8.32 20.55 -15.18
C GLN A 84 -7.47 20.31 -13.95
N VAL A 85 -6.83 19.14 -13.88
CA VAL A 85 -5.88 18.81 -12.81
C VAL A 85 -4.69 19.75 -12.82
N ALA A 86 -4.11 20.02 -13.98
CA ALA A 86 -2.99 20.97 -14.13
C ALA A 86 -3.38 22.40 -13.68
N GLN A 87 -4.57 22.87 -14.09
CA GLN A 87 -5.08 24.17 -13.67
C GLN A 87 -5.31 24.22 -12.16
N TRP A 88 -5.93 23.17 -11.59
CA TRP A 88 -6.17 23.11 -10.15
C TRP A 88 -4.86 23.16 -9.34
N ILE A 89 -3.82 22.43 -9.78
CA ILE A 89 -2.50 22.44 -9.13
C ILE A 89 -1.89 23.85 -9.22
N TRP A 90 -1.99 24.51 -10.36
CA TRP A 90 -1.51 25.87 -10.55
C TRP A 90 -2.19 26.85 -9.60
N ASP A 91 -3.51 26.79 -9.50
CA ASP A 91 -4.31 27.68 -8.66
C ASP A 91 -4.10 27.43 -7.14
N ASN A 92 -3.65 26.25 -6.77
CA ASN A 92 -3.41 25.84 -5.40
C ASN A 92 -1.93 25.57 -5.09
N PHE A 93 -1.02 26.05 -5.92
CA PHE A 93 0.40 25.71 -5.87
C PHE A 93 1.04 25.93 -4.50
N GLU A 94 0.67 27.01 -3.82
CA GLU A 94 1.20 27.40 -2.49
C GLU A 94 0.94 26.36 -1.40
N ILE A 95 -0.13 25.57 -1.53
CA ILE A 95 -0.50 24.52 -0.56
C ILE A 95 -0.14 23.11 -1.06
N CYS A 96 0.17 22.96 -2.35
CA CYS A 96 0.46 21.67 -2.93
C CYS A 96 1.71 21.04 -2.35
N SER A 97 1.54 19.83 -1.82
CA SER A 97 2.63 19.01 -1.30
C SER A 97 2.22 17.53 -1.41
N GLY A 98 3.11 16.59 -1.48
CA GLY A 98 2.80 15.16 -1.41
C GLY A 98 1.74 14.65 -2.40
N ILE A 99 1.54 15.30 -3.56
CA ILE A 99 0.60 14.90 -4.61
C ILE A 99 1.38 14.24 -5.74
N SER A 100 1.00 13.01 -6.07
CA SER A 100 1.45 12.29 -7.26
C SER A 100 0.28 12.11 -8.21
N LEU A 101 0.55 12.23 -9.50
CA LEU A 101 -0.46 12.07 -10.55
C LEU A 101 -0.21 10.76 -11.28
N LEU A 102 -1.25 9.95 -11.45
CA LEU A 102 -1.19 8.68 -12.14
C LEU A 102 -2.31 8.60 -13.19
N PRO A 103 -1.96 8.49 -14.48
CA PRO A 103 -2.97 8.25 -15.51
C PRO A 103 -3.72 6.94 -15.26
N VAL A 104 -5.04 6.97 -15.42
CA VAL A 104 -5.84 5.75 -15.43
C VAL A 104 -5.47 4.96 -16.68
N SER A 105 -4.93 3.77 -16.48
CA SER A 105 -4.57 2.86 -17.57
C SER A 105 -5.01 1.44 -17.21
N ASP A 106 -5.27 0.64 -18.23
CA ASP A 106 -5.60 -0.79 -18.06
C ASP A 106 -4.40 -1.64 -17.63
N HIS A 107 -3.24 -1.01 -17.43
CA HIS A 107 -2.02 -1.69 -17.01
C HIS A 107 -1.93 -1.78 -15.50
N VAL A 108 -2.22 -2.96 -14.98
CA VAL A 108 -1.92 -3.33 -13.60
C VAL A 108 -0.51 -3.92 -13.55
N TYR A 109 0.40 -3.29 -12.80
CA TYR A 109 1.70 -3.91 -12.59
C TYR A 109 1.58 -5.13 -11.67
N GLN A 110 2.45 -6.11 -11.88
CA GLN A 110 2.40 -7.36 -11.13
C GLN A 110 2.49 -7.12 -9.62
N GLN A 111 1.65 -7.82 -8.87
CA GLN A 111 1.59 -7.73 -7.41
C GLN A 111 1.37 -6.29 -6.89
N ALA A 112 0.50 -5.52 -7.55
CA ALA A 112 0.10 -4.20 -7.08
C ALA A 112 -0.36 -4.25 -5.61
N PRO A 113 -0.07 -3.23 -4.77
CA PRO A 113 -0.47 -3.19 -3.36
C PRO A 113 -1.99 -3.28 -3.16
N TYR A 114 -2.75 -2.74 -4.09
CA TYR A 114 -4.21 -2.84 -4.16
C TYR A 114 -4.61 -3.30 -5.55
N GLU A 115 -5.59 -4.17 -5.60
CA GLU A 115 -6.15 -4.70 -6.82
C GLU A 115 -7.62 -4.99 -6.59
N ASP A 116 -8.47 -4.51 -7.51
CA ASP A 116 -9.89 -4.84 -7.49
C ASP A 116 -10.08 -6.29 -7.91
N ILE A 117 -10.88 -7.02 -7.16
CA ILE A 117 -11.15 -8.44 -7.39
C ILE A 117 -12.65 -8.70 -7.44
N SER A 118 -13.04 -9.76 -8.13
CA SER A 118 -14.43 -10.21 -8.15
C SER A 118 -14.85 -10.79 -6.79
N ILE A 119 -16.16 -10.89 -6.57
CA ILE A 119 -16.71 -11.49 -5.35
C ILE A 119 -16.32 -12.97 -5.22
N GLU A 120 -16.20 -13.69 -6.32
CA GLU A 120 -15.77 -15.09 -6.35
C GLU A 120 -14.33 -15.19 -5.86
N LYS A 121 -13.43 -14.33 -6.39
CA LYS A 121 -12.03 -14.27 -5.97
C LYS A 121 -11.87 -13.83 -4.52
N TYR A 122 -12.69 -12.89 -4.06
CA TYR A 122 -12.75 -12.51 -2.66
C TYR A 122 -13.09 -13.70 -1.75
N ASN A 123 -14.14 -14.45 -2.09
CA ASN A 123 -14.56 -15.61 -1.31
C ASN A 123 -13.51 -16.74 -1.34
N GLU A 124 -12.86 -16.98 -2.48
CA GLU A 124 -11.75 -17.93 -2.60
C GLU A 124 -10.61 -17.57 -1.65
N LEU A 125 -10.15 -16.32 -1.69
CA LEU A 125 -9.07 -15.84 -0.83
C LEU A 125 -9.48 -15.86 0.65
N LEU A 126 -10.72 -15.52 0.96
CA LEU A 126 -11.21 -15.55 2.34
C LEU A 126 -11.24 -16.99 2.89
N ALA A 127 -11.63 -17.96 2.06
CA ALA A 127 -11.62 -19.36 2.43
C ALA A 127 -10.20 -19.93 2.62
N ALA A 128 -9.21 -19.35 1.95
CA ALA A 128 -7.81 -19.73 2.09
C ALA A 128 -7.14 -19.12 3.34
N MET A 129 -7.78 -18.16 4.01
CA MET A 129 -7.22 -17.57 5.24
C MET A 129 -7.30 -18.54 6.39
N PRO A 130 -6.22 -18.72 7.18
CA PRO A 130 -6.24 -19.57 8.35
C PRO A 130 -7.22 -19.04 9.40
N GLN A 131 -7.90 -19.94 10.08
CA GLN A 131 -8.86 -19.63 11.13
C GLN A 131 -8.26 -19.95 12.50
N GLY A 132 -8.62 -19.17 13.52
CA GLY A 132 -8.23 -19.46 14.90
C GLY A 132 -6.73 -19.30 15.18
N VAL A 133 -6.06 -18.40 14.48
CA VAL A 133 -4.63 -18.11 14.70
C VAL A 133 -4.44 -17.51 16.09
N SER A 134 -3.60 -18.15 16.91
CA SER A 134 -3.14 -17.57 18.19
C SER A 134 -2.01 -16.58 17.90
N TRP A 135 -2.31 -15.30 17.99
CA TRP A 135 -1.30 -14.24 17.80
C TRP A 135 -0.32 -14.12 18.97
N GLU A 136 -0.66 -14.69 20.11
CA GLU A 136 0.25 -14.78 21.28
C GLU A 136 1.50 -15.62 20.96
N ASP A 137 1.37 -16.60 20.05
CA ASP A 137 2.48 -17.43 19.61
C ASP A 137 3.56 -16.64 18.85
N LEU A 138 3.24 -15.44 18.34
CA LEU A 138 4.19 -14.58 17.61
C LEU A 138 5.42 -14.23 18.46
N GLU A 139 5.25 -14.06 19.78
CA GLU A 139 6.33 -13.79 20.71
C GLU A 139 7.47 -14.83 20.61
N ASN A 140 7.14 -16.08 20.27
CA ASN A 140 8.14 -17.14 20.12
C ASN A 140 9.00 -16.96 18.85
N PHE A 141 8.56 -16.18 17.88
CA PHE A 141 9.26 -15.87 16.64
C PHE A 141 10.05 -14.57 16.73
N GLU A 142 9.64 -13.64 17.59
CA GLU A 142 10.24 -12.30 17.77
C GLU A 142 11.45 -12.32 18.73
N GLN A 143 12.28 -13.37 18.68
CA GLN A 143 13.46 -13.48 19.54
C GLN A 143 14.65 -12.67 19.00
N GLU A 144 14.81 -12.61 17.69
CA GLU A 144 15.90 -11.94 17.00
C GLU A 144 15.41 -11.31 15.70
N ASP A 145 15.87 -10.10 15.37
CA ASP A 145 15.62 -9.47 14.08
C ASP A 145 16.69 -9.90 13.07
N ASN A 146 16.32 -10.80 12.19
CA ASN A 146 17.15 -11.32 11.10
C ASN A 146 16.79 -10.76 9.74
N THR A 147 16.01 -9.67 9.68
CA THR A 147 15.59 -9.07 8.41
C THR A 147 16.77 -8.53 7.63
N THR A 148 16.67 -8.53 6.31
CA THR A 148 17.70 -7.95 5.43
C THR A 148 17.85 -6.46 5.69
N GLY A 149 16.73 -5.76 5.93
CA GLY A 149 16.73 -4.32 6.21
C GLY A 149 17.45 -3.95 7.52
N SER A 150 17.40 -4.80 8.56
CA SER A 150 18.13 -4.56 9.81
C SER A 150 19.65 -4.72 9.66
N GLN A 151 20.08 -5.40 8.60
CA GLN A 151 21.48 -5.65 8.29
C GLN A 151 22.07 -4.64 7.30
N GLU A 152 21.22 -3.79 6.70
CA GLU A 152 21.65 -2.74 5.78
C GLU A 152 21.95 -1.45 6.54
N LEU A 153 22.97 -0.72 6.09
CA LEU A 153 23.26 0.61 6.59
C LEU A 153 22.09 1.56 6.24
N ALA A 154 21.66 2.37 7.19
CA ALA A 154 20.50 3.25 7.04
C ALA A 154 20.60 4.25 5.88
N CYS A 155 21.81 4.50 5.37
CA CYS A 155 22.07 5.39 4.25
C CYS A 155 23.09 4.79 3.29
N THR A 156 22.63 4.22 2.19
CA THR A 156 23.48 3.75 1.10
C THR A 156 24.01 4.89 0.21
N GLY A 157 23.63 6.13 0.46
CA GLY A 157 24.00 7.34 -0.29
C GLY A 157 25.23 8.10 0.21
N GLY A 158 26.07 7.53 1.08
CA GLY A 158 27.37 8.07 1.45
C GLY A 158 27.36 9.23 2.46
N ALA A 159 26.24 9.51 3.17
CA ALA A 159 26.14 10.62 4.12
C ALA A 159 25.83 10.24 5.57
N CYS A 160 25.40 9.01 5.86
CA CYS A 160 25.19 8.53 7.23
C CYS A 160 25.58 7.05 7.33
N GLU A 161 26.63 6.76 8.09
CA GLU A 161 26.93 5.42 8.58
C GLU A 161 26.43 5.32 10.01
N ILE A 162 25.56 4.34 10.27
CA ILE A 162 25.28 3.94 11.65
C ILE A 162 26.43 3.00 12.04
N VAL A 163 27.27 3.44 12.95
CA VAL A 163 28.36 2.66 13.55
C VAL A 163 27.78 1.97 14.78
#